data_d46783a83247be2c9c3bc06996dae875
#
_entry.id   d46783a83247be2c9c3bc06996dae875
#
_cell.length_a   1.000
_cell.length_b   1.000
_cell.length_c   1.000
_cell.angle_alpha   90.00
_cell.angle_beta   90.00
_cell.angle_gamma   90.00
#
_symmetry.space_group_name_H-M   'P 1'
#
loop_
_entity.id
_entity.type
_entity.pdbx_description
1 polymer ?
#
loop_
_entity_poly.entity_id
_entity_poly.type
_entity_poly.pdbx_seq_one_letter_code
_entity_poly.pdbx_strand_id
1 'polypeptide(L)'
;MVPSTFNPRVASAGGLYGIIVATFVGLLLISNIVAVKLIAVGPLIVDGGVFLFPLVYVIGDVLSEVYGIKGARRAILTAFALSALTSLTIWLVQISPAAPGWEQQESFESVLGFVPRIVLASLGGFLAGQ
;
A
#
# COMPACT_ATOMS: atom_id res chain seq x y z
N MET A 1 7.89 22.52 -26.08
CA MET A 1 9.29 22.26 -25.80
C MET A 1 9.67 22.76 -24.41
N VAL A 2 10.37 21.96 -23.68
CA VAL A 2 10.70 22.25 -22.29
C VAL A 2 12.14 22.73 -22.08
N PRO A 3 13.04 22.62 -23.05
CA PRO A 3 14.48 22.84 -22.78
C PRO A 3 14.82 24.14 -22.07
N SER A 4 14.10 25.20 -22.36
CA SER A 4 14.39 26.50 -21.74
C SER A 4 14.12 26.49 -20.22
N THR A 5 13.23 25.61 -19.77
CA THR A 5 12.87 25.48 -18.35
C THR A 5 13.38 24.18 -17.74
N PHE A 6 13.95 23.32 -18.55
CA PHE A 6 14.44 22.02 -18.07
C PHE A 6 15.66 22.21 -17.20
N ASN A 7 15.61 21.63 -16.01
CA ASN A 7 16.72 21.61 -15.08
C ASN A 7 16.97 20.16 -14.68
N PRO A 8 18.13 19.57 -15.01
CA PRO A 8 18.38 18.16 -14.67
C PRO A 8 18.31 17.86 -13.18
N ARG A 9 18.68 18.82 -12.34
CA ARG A 9 18.59 18.62 -10.89
C ARG A 9 17.14 18.51 -10.44
N VAL A 10 16.29 19.38 -10.95
CA VAL A 10 14.87 19.35 -10.62
C VAL A 10 14.22 18.08 -11.16
N ALA A 11 14.54 17.72 -12.41
CA ALA A 11 14.01 16.50 -13.01
C ALA A 11 14.46 15.26 -12.24
N SER A 12 15.74 15.23 -11.85
CA SER A 12 16.27 14.11 -11.06
C SER A 12 15.61 14.02 -9.68
N ALA A 13 15.45 15.15 -9.01
CA ALA A 13 14.77 15.18 -7.69
C ALA A 13 13.33 14.75 -7.82
N GLY A 14 12.61 15.22 -8.86
CA GLY A 14 11.22 14.83 -9.10
C GLY A 14 11.11 13.36 -9.44
N GLY A 15 12.05 12.84 -10.25
CA GLY A 15 12.09 11.43 -10.60
C GLY A 15 12.37 10.55 -9.37
N LEU A 16 13.28 10.99 -8.53
CA LEU A 16 13.60 10.26 -7.30
C LEU A 16 12.41 10.25 -6.35
N TYR A 17 11.72 11.37 -6.21
CA TYR A 17 10.51 11.45 -5.40
C TYR A 17 9.46 10.46 -5.91
N GLY A 18 9.25 10.42 -7.22
CA GLY A 18 8.30 9.49 -7.81
C GLY A 18 8.64 8.04 -7.52
N ILE A 19 9.92 7.68 -7.61
CA ILE A 19 10.38 6.33 -7.32
C ILE A 19 10.16 5.99 -5.84
N ILE A 20 10.47 6.92 -4.95
CA ILE A 20 10.30 6.69 -3.51
C ILE A 20 8.82 6.55 -3.16
N VAL A 21 7.96 7.38 -3.73
CA VAL A 21 6.52 7.29 -3.51
C VAL A 21 6.00 5.97 -4.04
N ALA A 22 6.40 5.57 -5.25
CA ALA A 22 5.98 4.30 -5.84
C ALA A 22 6.41 3.13 -4.97
N THR A 23 7.63 3.17 -4.45
CA THR A 23 8.13 2.13 -3.56
C THR A 23 7.33 2.07 -2.27
N PHE A 24 7.05 3.23 -1.67
CA PHE A 24 6.25 3.32 -0.46
C PHE A 24 4.85 2.73 -0.68
N VAL A 25 4.19 3.14 -1.77
CA VAL A 25 2.85 2.65 -2.10
C VAL A 25 2.89 1.13 -2.35
N GLY A 26 3.87 0.67 -3.12
CA GLY A 26 4.00 -0.76 -3.43
C GLY A 26 4.21 -1.60 -2.18
N LEU A 27 5.08 -1.16 -1.29
CA LEU A 27 5.34 -1.86 -0.04
C LEU A 27 4.10 -1.89 0.85
N LEU A 28 3.37 -0.78 0.91
CA LEU A 28 2.15 -0.72 1.70
C LEU A 28 1.09 -1.67 1.16
N LEU A 29 0.92 -1.72 -0.16
CA LEU A 29 -0.05 -2.62 -0.78
C LEU A 29 0.33 -4.08 -0.54
N ILE A 30 1.61 -4.43 -0.69
CA ILE A 30 2.08 -5.79 -0.42
C ILE A 30 1.85 -6.14 1.05
N SER A 31 2.18 -5.23 1.95
CA SER A 31 1.99 -5.42 3.38
C SER A 31 0.53 -5.73 3.71
N ASN A 32 -0.41 -4.99 3.10
CA ASN A 32 -1.83 -5.22 3.34
C ASN A 32 -2.30 -6.59 2.84
N ILE A 33 -1.73 -7.06 1.74
CA ILE A 33 -2.10 -8.37 1.19
C ILE A 33 -1.56 -9.50 2.07
N VAL A 34 -0.29 -9.43 2.48
CA VAL A 34 0.32 -10.49 3.28
C VAL A 34 -0.12 -10.45 4.74
N ALA A 35 -0.71 -9.34 5.19
CA ALA A 35 -1.25 -9.23 6.54
C ALA A 35 -2.42 -10.19 6.79
N VAL A 36 -2.98 -10.77 5.74
CA VAL A 36 -4.05 -11.77 5.87
C VAL A 36 -3.56 -13.01 6.64
N LYS A 37 -2.28 -13.35 6.49
CA LYS A 37 -1.73 -14.50 7.19
C LYS A 37 -1.21 -14.10 8.57
N LEU A 38 -1.61 -14.84 9.57
CA LEU A 38 -1.08 -14.70 10.93
C LEU A 38 0.09 -15.66 11.12
N ILE A 39 1.16 -15.15 11.72
CA ILE A 39 2.40 -15.87 11.90
C ILE A 39 2.68 -16.04 13.40
N ALA A 40 3.03 -17.24 13.80
CA ALA A 40 3.42 -17.49 15.17
C ALA A 40 4.92 -17.24 15.34
N VAL A 41 5.27 -16.39 16.30
CA VAL A 41 6.67 -16.11 16.66
C VAL A 41 6.79 -16.37 18.16
N GLY A 42 7.12 -17.61 18.52
CA GLY A 42 7.11 -18.02 19.92
C GLY A 42 5.71 -17.86 20.50
N PRO A 43 5.56 -17.14 21.62
CA PRO A 43 4.23 -16.91 22.22
C PRO A 43 3.45 -15.79 21.55
N LEU A 44 4.08 -15.08 20.58
CA LEU A 44 3.46 -13.93 19.93
C LEU A 44 2.83 -14.32 18.59
N ILE A 45 1.73 -13.68 18.27
CA ILE A 45 1.08 -13.82 16.95
C ILE A 45 1.12 -12.47 16.28
N VAL A 46 1.70 -12.42 15.07
CA VAL A 46 1.82 -11.20 14.28
C VAL A 46 1.27 -11.47 12.88
N ASP A 47 0.89 -10.40 12.16
CA ASP A 47 0.48 -10.58 10.78
C ASP A 47 1.68 -10.59 9.84
N GLY A 48 1.46 -11.01 8.59
CA GLY A 48 2.53 -11.13 7.62
C GLY A 48 3.15 -9.80 7.20
N GLY A 49 2.47 -8.70 7.46
CA GLY A 49 3.00 -7.37 7.15
C GLY A 49 4.22 -7.00 7.98
N VAL A 50 4.49 -7.74 9.06
CA VAL A 50 5.62 -7.45 9.94
C VAL A 50 6.95 -7.46 9.21
N PHE A 51 7.07 -8.23 8.13
CA PHE A 51 8.30 -8.28 7.35
C PHE A 51 8.57 -6.98 6.59
N LEU A 52 7.53 -6.23 6.27
CA LEU A 52 7.66 -5.01 5.46
C LEU A 52 7.49 -3.72 6.26
N PHE A 53 6.92 -3.77 7.45
CA PHE A 53 6.72 -2.57 8.26
C PHE A 53 7.99 -1.76 8.48
N PRO A 54 9.15 -2.37 8.82
CA PRO A 54 10.36 -1.58 8.99
C PRO A 54 10.74 -0.80 7.73
N LEU A 55 10.59 -1.43 6.55
CA LEU A 55 10.88 -0.76 5.28
C LEU A 55 9.90 0.37 5.02
N VAL A 56 8.62 0.16 5.29
CA VAL A 56 7.60 1.19 5.12
C VAL A 56 7.90 2.38 6.01
N TYR A 57 8.27 2.16 7.27
CA TYR A 57 8.60 3.23 8.20
C TYR A 57 9.84 3.99 7.77
N VAL A 58 10.89 3.28 7.34
CA VAL A 58 12.12 3.93 6.89
C VAL A 58 11.84 4.83 5.69
N ILE A 59 11.10 4.33 4.72
CA ILE A 59 10.79 5.12 3.52
C ILE A 59 9.87 6.28 3.86
N GLY A 60 8.92 6.08 4.77
CA GLY A 60 8.07 7.15 5.27
C GLY A 60 8.88 8.26 5.95
N ASP A 61 9.86 7.88 6.75
CA ASP A 61 10.75 8.84 7.39
C ASP A 61 11.58 9.62 6.37
N VAL A 62 12.10 8.92 5.36
CA VAL A 62 12.85 9.57 4.27
C VAL A 62 11.96 10.58 3.56
N LEU A 63 10.72 10.21 3.26
CA LEU A 63 9.78 11.13 2.62
C LEU A 63 9.54 12.38 3.47
N SER A 64 9.37 12.20 4.78
CA SER A 64 9.13 13.32 5.69
C SER A 64 10.36 14.22 5.81
N GLU A 65 11.55 13.64 5.91
CA GLU A 65 12.77 14.41 6.13
C GLU A 65 13.26 15.11 4.85
N VAL A 66 13.18 14.43 3.71
CA VAL A 66 13.71 14.96 2.46
C VAL A 66 12.70 15.87 1.77
N TYR A 67 11.44 15.48 1.73
CA TYR A 67 10.41 16.19 0.97
C TYR A 67 9.43 16.97 1.84
N GLY A 68 9.58 16.89 3.15
CA GLY A 68 8.74 17.61 4.11
C GLY A 68 7.38 16.97 4.28
N ILE A 69 6.59 17.59 5.16
CA ILE A 69 5.28 17.07 5.53
C ILE A 69 4.33 17.02 4.34
N LYS A 70 4.39 18.02 3.46
CA LYS A 70 3.50 18.06 2.29
C LYS A 70 3.77 16.90 1.34
N GLY A 71 5.06 16.62 1.09
CA GLY A 71 5.46 15.51 0.23
C GLY A 71 5.07 14.16 0.83
N ALA A 72 5.30 14.00 2.13
CA ALA A 72 4.95 12.78 2.84
C ALA A 72 3.43 12.56 2.85
N ARG A 73 2.68 13.62 3.14
CA ARG A 73 1.21 13.54 3.17
C ARG A 73 0.66 13.14 1.81
N ARG A 74 1.20 13.72 0.73
CA ARG A 74 0.78 13.37 -0.62
C ARG A 74 1.03 11.90 -0.91
N ALA A 75 2.19 11.38 -0.51
CA ALA A 75 2.52 9.97 -0.68
C ALA A 75 1.58 9.07 0.10
N ILE A 76 1.29 9.42 1.35
CA ILE A 76 0.39 8.65 2.20
C ILE A 76 -1.03 8.64 1.63
N LEU A 77 -1.52 9.79 1.20
CA LEU A 77 -2.86 9.88 0.60
C LEU A 77 -2.93 9.07 -0.69
N THR A 78 -1.87 9.09 -1.51
CA THR A 78 -1.81 8.28 -2.73
C THR A 78 -1.85 6.80 -2.37
N ALA A 79 -1.10 6.39 -1.35
CA ALA A 79 -1.07 5.01 -0.91
C ALA A 79 -2.45 4.54 -0.45
N PHE A 80 -3.14 5.37 0.34
CA PHE A 80 -4.49 5.01 0.80
C PHE A 80 -5.50 4.99 -0.35
N ALA A 81 -5.39 5.92 -1.29
CA ALA A 81 -6.27 5.92 -2.45
C ALA A 81 -6.11 4.65 -3.28
N LEU A 82 -4.87 4.22 -3.51
CA LEU A 82 -4.60 3.00 -4.24
C LEU A 82 -4.98 1.76 -3.44
N SER A 83 -4.84 1.79 -2.13
CA SER A 83 -5.30 0.71 -1.26
C SER A 83 -6.82 0.57 -1.34
N ALA A 84 -7.54 1.67 -1.33
CA ALA A 84 -8.99 1.66 -1.48
C ALA A 84 -9.39 1.12 -2.84
N LEU A 85 -8.67 1.52 -3.90
CA LEU A 85 -8.91 1.00 -5.24
C LEU A 85 -8.64 -0.51 -5.29
N THR A 86 -7.57 -0.97 -4.65
CA THR A 86 -7.26 -2.39 -4.57
C THR A 86 -8.38 -3.16 -3.90
N SER A 87 -8.89 -2.64 -2.78
CA SER A 87 -9.99 -3.26 -2.05
C SER A 87 -11.26 -3.33 -2.90
N LEU A 88 -11.59 -2.25 -3.59
CA LEU A 88 -12.74 -2.22 -4.46
C LEU A 88 -12.59 -3.22 -5.60
N THR A 89 -11.39 -3.29 -6.19
CA THR A 89 -11.12 -4.21 -7.28
C THR A 89 -11.25 -5.66 -6.82
N ILE A 90 -10.71 -5.99 -5.65
CA ILE A 90 -10.83 -7.33 -5.09
C ILE A 90 -12.29 -7.69 -4.85
N TRP A 91 -13.05 -6.77 -4.30
CA TRP A 91 -14.47 -7.00 -4.05
C TRP A 91 -15.25 -7.23 -5.36
N LEU A 92 -14.99 -6.40 -6.38
CA LEU A 92 -15.65 -6.56 -7.67
C LEU A 92 -15.30 -7.88 -8.32
N VAL A 93 -14.04 -8.30 -8.26
CA VAL A 93 -13.63 -9.60 -8.79
C VAL A 93 -14.26 -10.74 -8.00
N GLN A 94 -14.35 -10.59 -6.68
CA GLN A 94 -14.92 -11.60 -5.81
C GLN A 94 -16.40 -11.88 -6.13
N ILE A 95 -17.18 -10.84 -6.41
CA ILE A 95 -18.60 -10.99 -6.72
C ILE A 95 -18.86 -11.31 -8.18
N SER A 96 -17.82 -11.28 -9.03
CA SER A 96 -17.97 -11.63 -10.44
C SER A 96 -18.20 -13.12 -10.58
N PRO A 97 -19.00 -13.55 -11.58
CA PRO A 97 -19.24 -14.98 -11.78
C PRO A 97 -17.95 -15.73 -12.10
N ALA A 98 -17.75 -16.86 -11.44
CA ALA A 98 -16.59 -17.71 -11.70
C ALA A 98 -16.72 -18.40 -13.03
N ALA A 99 -15.58 -18.59 -13.71
CA ALA A 99 -15.57 -19.33 -14.97
C ALA A 99 -15.92 -20.81 -14.73
N PRO A 100 -16.53 -21.47 -15.72
CA PRO A 100 -16.78 -22.91 -15.60
C PRO A 100 -15.50 -23.66 -15.32
N GLY A 101 -15.51 -24.51 -14.30
CA GLY A 101 -14.36 -25.31 -13.93
C GLY A 101 -13.42 -24.65 -12.94
N TRP A 102 -13.64 -23.38 -12.62
CA TRP A 102 -12.82 -22.70 -11.61
C TRP A 102 -13.40 -22.94 -10.21
N GLU A 103 -12.64 -23.62 -9.38
CA GLU A 103 -13.12 -24.09 -8.08
C GLU A 103 -12.47 -23.36 -6.89
N GLN A 104 -11.77 -22.25 -7.13
CA GLN A 104 -11.01 -21.55 -6.12
C GLN A 104 -11.75 -20.35 -5.50
N GLN A 105 -13.06 -20.25 -5.73
CA GLN A 105 -13.83 -19.11 -5.25
C GLN A 105 -13.75 -18.97 -3.73
N GLU A 106 -13.91 -20.05 -2.99
CA GLU A 106 -13.82 -20.02 -1.53
C GLU A 106 -12.42 -19.61 -1.05
N SER A 107 -11.39 -20.12 -1.71
CA SER A 107 -10.01 -19.77 -1.38
C SER A 107 -9.75 -18.30 -1.63
N PHE A 108 -10.26 -17.77 -2.76
CA PHE A 108 -10.14 -16.35 -3.06
C PHE A 108 -10.82 -15.50 -1.99
N GLU A 109 -12.04 -15.84 -1.63
CA GLU A 109 -12.80 -15.10 -0.62
C GLU A 109 -12.17 -15.18 0.76
N SER A 110 -11.67 -16.35 1.15
CA SER A 110 -11.10 -16.52 2.48
C SER A 110 -9.76 -15.83 2.64
N VAL A 111 -8.99 -15.67 1.56
CA VAL A 111 -7.68 -15.02 1.63
C VAL A 111 -7.79 -13.55 1.26
N LEU A 112 -8.22 -13.25 0.02
CA LEU A 112 -8.22 -11.88 -0.46
C LEU A 112 -9.40 -11.06 0.05
N GLY A 113 -10.49 -11.69 0.45
CA GLY A 113 -11.62 -11.00 1.01
C GLY A 113 -11.30 -10.26 2.32
N PHE A 114 -10.21 -10.62 3.00
CA PHE A 114 -9.77 -9.90 4.19
C PHE A 114 -9.08 -8.59 3.88
N VAL A 115 -8.53 -8.42 2.67
CA VAL A 115 -7.77 -7.22 2.32
C VAL A 115 -8.63 -5.95 2.48
N PRO A 116 -9.88 -5.90 1.99
CA PRO A 116 -10.71 -4.71 2.21
C PRO A 116 -10.89 -4.35 3.69
N ARG A 117 -11.02 -5.34 4.56
CA ARG A 117 -11.14 -5.10 6.00
C ARG A 117 -9.87 -4.49 6.58
N ILE A 118 -8.72 -5.02 6.16
CA ILE A 118 -7.42 -4.53 6.60
C ILE A 118 -7.24 -3.09 6.14
N VAL A 119 -7.57 -2.79 4.90
CA VAL A 119 -7.46 -1.43 4.35
C VAL A 119 -8.39 -0.47 5.09
N LEU A 120 -9.63 -0.87 5.35
CA LEU A 120 -10.56 -0.03 6.08
C LEU A 120 -10.06 0.26 7.50
N ALA A 121 -9.51 -0.73 8.17
CA ALA A 121 -8.95 -0.56 9.50
C ALA A 121 -7.76 0.39 9.48
N SER A 122 -6.88 0.25 8.51
CA SER A 122 -5.71 1.12 8.36
C SER A 122 -6.14 2.56 8.06
N LEU A 123 -7.11 2.73 7.19
CA LEU A 123 -7.62 4.05 6.83
C LEU A 123 -8.29 4.70 8.03
N GLY A 124 -9.09 3.94 8.78
CA GLY A 124 -9.74 4.44 9.98
C GLY A 124 -8.73 4.85 11.03
N GLY A 125 -7.69 4.05 11.23
CA GLY A 125 -6.62 4.37 12.16
C GLY A 125 -5.88 5.64 11.76
N PHE A 126 -5.59 5.79 10.46
CA PHE A 126 -4.93 6.98 9.96
C PHE A 126 -5.79 8.23 10.19
N LEU A 127 -7.07 8.16 9.85
CA LEU A 127 -7.98 9.29 10.02
C LEU A 127 -8.18 9.64 11.50
N ALA A 128 -8.24 8.64 12.36
CA ALA A 128 -8.39 8.86 13.79
C ALA A 128 -7.12 9.50 14.40
N GLY A 129 -5.98 9.22 13.82
CA GLY A 129 -4.70 9.79 14.29
C GLY A 129 -4.44 11.21 13.83
N GLN A 130 -5.29 11.74 12.96
CA GLN A 130 -5.19 13.15 12.53
C GLN A 130 -5.84 14.09 13.56
#